data_0df94e9b00966b5a3bea5915ee37d0d4
#
_entry.id   0df94e9b00966b5a3bea5915ee37d0d4
#
_cell.length_a   1.000
_cell.length_b   1.000
_cell.length_c   1.000
_cell.angle_alpha   90.00
_cell.angle_beta   90.00
_cell.angle_gamma   90.00
#
_symmetry.space_group_name_H-M   'P 1'
#
loop_
_entity.id
_entity.type
_entity.pdbx_description
1 polymer ?
#
loop_
_entity_poly.entity_id
_entity_poly.type
_entity_poly.pdbx_seq_one_letter_code
_entity_poly.pdbx_strand_id
1 'polypeptide(L)'
;TDTQLSILRESRTSLNYLLKNSTYGTAPGTYPETGKDILNAAITELDALITRVEAGEELDETTLEAAVAKVNQAIDEFKNSKYYNLSPEAQQYINNLLAKADEILAIVNDETKWGNHQGQYPVENKSVLESAAKDLESLAERIKSGSITDMTQEIYDEAIAAADKKVEEVEDSAWPDNSQITWNLFVDGNAGSYIDFGYSEDYVKFGEDDNQAFTIELWVNIKEYCNKQGEDNCTFLSTMTNDPYWSGWRAQDRTKGLLRTMVAHWQDNNHTNPQEWEPGWKKSDNWTKDRWTHYAFLFRDKGLPGFDTPTDVKCYSMIDGTRQGEVIRVGESWRTYINKQSIANQIKMTGFCMMDNNRNRNEWFSGYIKKIRIWKTNRTENQVYASYMGNEEGVSADNPNLVEAWDFEVKGDQPTQSGTSTITGLKGHTATLVGDNWQWIESTDITDNK
;
A
#
# COMPACT_ATOMS: atom_id res chain seq x y z
N THR A 1 6.32 40.30 -26.68
CA THR A 1 5.60 41.60 -26.52
C THR A 1 4.09 41.47 -26.69
N ASP A 2 3.59 40.78 -27.73
CA ASP A 2 2.13 40.60 -27.93
C ASP A 2 1.48 39.82 -26.80
N THR A 3 2.17 38.79 -26.27
CA THR A 3 1.72 38.02 -25.12
C THR A 3 1.70 38.89 -23.86
N GLN A 4 2.68 39.73 -23.63
CA GLN A 4 2.73 40.64 -22.49
C GLN A 4 1.61 41.67 -22.54
N LEU A 5 1.36 42.27 -23.73
CA LEU A 5 0.21 43.16 -23.93
C LEU A 5 -1.12 42.49 -23.64
N SER A 6 -1.30 41.22 -24.07
CA SER A 6 -2.51 40.48 -23.79
C SER A 6 -2.74 40.31 -22.29
N ILE A 7 -1.73 39.92 -21.53
CA ILE A 7 -1.82 39.71 -20.07
C ILE A 7 -2.16 41.03 -19.36
N LEU A 8 -1.46 42.13 -19.71
CA LEU A 8 -1.70 43.43 -19.12
C LEU A 8 -3.10 43.96 -19.42
N ARG A 9 -3.54 43.82 -20.67
CA ARG A 9 -4.88 44.25 -21.11
C ARG A 9 -6.00 43.43 -20.48
N GLU A 10 -5.83 42.11 -20.29
CA GLU A 10 -6.78 41.27 -19.55
C GLU A 10 -6.90 41.71 -18.10
N SER A 11 -5.78 41.97 -17.43
CA SER A 11 -5.77 42.47 -16.06
C SER A 11 -6.49 43.82 -15.95
N ARG A 12 -6.23 44.71 -16.90
CA ARG A 12 -6.94 46.01 -17.00
C ARG A 12 -8.42 45.86 -17.20
N THR A 13 -8.85 44.92 -18.07
CA THR A 13 -10.24 44.64 -18.33
C THR A 13 -10.94 44.16 -17.07
N SER A 14 -10.30 43.31 -16.26
CA SER A 14 -10.81 42.82 -14.99
C SER A 14 -11.04 43.93 -13.98
N LEU A 15 -10.08 44.84 -13.85
CA LEU A 15 -10.19 46.01 -12.96
C LEU A 15 -11.30 46.97 -13.42
N ASN A 16 -11.38 47.28 -14.71
CA ASN A 16 -12.41 48.13 -15.27
C ASN A 16 -13.82 47.53 -15.12
N TYR A 17 -13.93 46.20 -15.25
CA TYR A 17 -15.19 45.51 -15.02
C TYR A 17 -15.69 45.70 -13.59
N LEU A 18 -14.80 45.50 -12.60
CA LEU A 18 -15.15 45.72 -11.18
C LEU A 18 -15.50 47.18 -10.91
N LEU A 19 -14.73 48.10 -11.44
CA LEU A 19 -14.97 49.53 -11.28
C LEU A 19 -16.34 49.95 -11.79
N LYS A 20 -16.71 49.46 -12.98
CA LYS A 20 -17.93 49.85 -13.68
C LYS A 20 -19.19 49.11 -13.17
N ASN A 21 -19.04 47.83 -12.80
CA ASN A 21 -20.21 46.97 -12.48
C ASN A 21 -20.47 46.82 -10.98
N SER A 22 -19.64 47.41 -10.13
CA SER A 22 -19.86 47.40 -8.67
C SER A 22 -20.83 48.49 -8.23
N THR A 23 -21.58 48.23 -7.19
CA THR A 23 -22.49 49.21 -6.60
C THR A 23 -21.79 49.93 -5.47
N TYR A 24 -21.76 51.27 -5.53
CA TYR A 24 -21.11 52.13 -4.54
C TYR A 24 -22.14 52.81 -3.65
N GLY A 25 -21.80 53.00 -2.41
CA GLY A 25 -22.68 53.63 -1.44
C GLY A 25 -22.25 53.36 -0.01
N THR A 26 -23.20 53.48 0.92
CA THR A 26 -22.99 53.23 2.35
C THR A 26 -23.84 52.07 2.87
N ALA A 27 -24.71 51.52 2.04
CA ALA A 27 -25.54 50.39 2.41
C ALA A 27 -24.78 49.10 2.52
N PRO A 28 -25.20 48.14 3.35
CA PRO A 28 -24.59 46.80 3.39
C PRO A 28 -24.56 46.16 2.01
N GLY A 29 -23.45 45.56 1.65
CA GLY A 29 -23.26 44.94 0.35
C GLY A 29 -22.78 45.87 -0.75
N THR A 30 -22.63 47.19 -0.47
CA THR A 30 -22.02 48.16 -1.40
C THR A 30 -20.58 48.43 -1.07
N TYR A 31 -19.84 48.96 -2.07
CA TYR A 31 -18.47 49.39 -1.89
C TYR A 31 -18.40 50.87 -1.53
N PRO A 32 -17.44 51.29 -0.69
CA PRO A 32 -17.23 52.72 -0.47
C PRO A 32 -16.77 53.42 -1.73
N GLU A 33 -17.11 54.68 -1.91
CA GLU A 33 -16.61 55.50 -3.02
C GLU A 33 -15.07 55.52 -3.08
N THR A 34 -14.41 55.44 -1.93
CA THR A 34 -12.94 55.36 -1.83
C THR A 34 -12.39 54.03 -2.40
N GLY A 35 -13.22 52.99 -2.55
CA GLY A 35 -12.86 51.74 -3.23
C GLY A 35 -12.48 51.93 -4.70
N LYS A 36 -13.07 52.98 -5.33
CA LYS A 36 -12.69 53.37 -6.69
C LYS A 36 -11.21 53.76 -6.82
N ASP A 37 -10.66 54.37 -5.79
CA ASP A 37 -9.29 54.83 -5.75
C ASP A 37 -8.33 53.63 -5.80
N ILE A 38 -8.65 52.52 -5.17
CA ILE A 38 -7.84 51.28 -5.18
C ILE A 38 -7.77 50.71 -6.61
N LEU A 39 -8.92 50.63 -7.29
CA LEU A 39 -8.96 50.12 -8.66
C LEU A 39 -8.34 51.08 -9.66
N ASN A 40 -8.57 52.38 -9.52
CA ASN A 40 -8.00 53.41 -10.40
C ASN A 40 -6.47 53.48 -10.26
N ALA A 41 -5.91 53.37 -9.08
CA ALA A 41 -4.47 53.32 -8.88
C ALA A 41 -3.83 52.13 -9.61
N ALA A 42 -4.43 50.95 -9.50
CA ALA A 42 -3.95 49.77 -10.21
C ALA A 42 -4.09 49.88 -11.74
N ILE A 43 -5.17 50.50 -12.24
CA ILE A 43 -5.37 50.76 -13.65
C ILE A 43 -4.31 51.72 -14.18
N THR A 44 -3.99 52.77 -13.42
CA THR A 44 -2.97 53.74 -13.80
C THR A 44 -1.58 53.08 -13.93
N GLU A 45 -1.22 52.22 -13.00
CA GLU A 45 0.05 51.46 -13.07
C GLU A 45 0.08 50.55 -14.29
N LEU A 46 -1.02 49.85 -14.59
CA LEU A 46 -1.10 48.99 -15.78
C LEU A 46 -1.03 49.79 -17.07
N ASP A 47 -1.70 50.93 -17.14
CA ASP A 47 -1.66 51.83 -18.31
C ASP A 47 -0.22 52.29 -18.62
N ALA A 48 0.56 52.61 -17.59
CA ALA A 48 1.93 52.96 -17.74
C ALA A 48 2.78 51.81 -18.33
N LEU A 49 2.57 50.59 -17.86
CA LEU A 49 3.24 49.39 -18.40
C LEU A 49 2.81 49.08 -19.82
N ILE A 50 1.51 49.16 -20.10
CA ILE A 50 0.98 48.97 -21.45
C ILE A 50 1.62 49.96 -22.43
N THR A 51 1.70 51.21 -22.08
CA THR A 51 2.36 52.26 -22.89
C THR A 51 3.81 51.93 -23.20
N ARG A 52 4.55 51.44 -22.21
CA ARG A 52 5.97 51.04 -22.40
C ARG A 52 6.07 49.87 -23.38
N VAL A 53 5.25 48.85 -23.24
CA VAL A 53 5.27 47.67 -24.13
C VAL A 53 4.80 48.05 -25.55
N GLU A 54 3.79 48.91 -25.68
CA GLU A 54 3.33 49.42 -26.99
C GLU A 54 4.43 50.27 -27.69
N ALA A 55 5.31 50.93 -26.92
CA ALA A 55 6.46 51.61 -27.45
C ALA A 55 7.64 50.68 -27.83
N GLY A 56 7.47 49.38 -27.69
CA GLY A 56 8.44 48.35 -28.08
C GLY A 56 9.35 47.85 -26.97
N GLU A 57 9.11 48.26 -25.73
CA GLU A 57 9.85 47.73 -24.57
C GLU A 57 9.38 46.30 -24.25
N GLU A 58 10.29 45.40 -23.98
CA GLU A 58 10.02 44.08 -23.46
C GLU A 58 10.26 44.07 -21.95
N LEU A 59 9.23 43.70 -21.19
CA LEU A 59 9.33 43.60 -19.74
C LEU A 59 10.02 42.29 -19.37
N ASP A 60 10.87 42.31 -18.36
CA ASP A 60 11.39 41.11 -17.77
C ASP A 60 10.24 40.34 -17.03
N GLU A 61 10.46 39.06 -16.87
CA GLU A 61 9.46 38.16 -16.27
C GLU A 61 9.08 38.62 -14.87
N THR A 62 10.05 39.02 -14.06
CA THR A 62 9.84 39.51 -12.69
C THR A 62 8.93 40.74 -12.66
N THR A 63 9.13 41.68 -13.58
CA THR A 63 8.32 42.90 -13.70
C THR A 63 6.88 42.55 -14.08
N LEU A 64 6.69 41.62 -15.02
CA LEU A 64 5.36 41.18 -15.45
C LEU A 64 4.62 40.46 -14.31
N GLU A 65 5.28 39.52 -13.64
CA GLU A 65 4.71 38.79 -12.50
C GLU A 65 4.34 39.74 -11.35
N ALA A 66 5.20 40.73 -11.05
CA ALA A 66 4.92 41.72 -10.03
C ALA A 66 3.71 42.58 -10.39
N ALA A 67 3.54 42.93 -11.66
CA ALA A 67 2.38 43.69 -12.12
C ALA A 67 1.10 42.90 -11.94
N VAL A 68 1.08 41.61 -12.29
CA VAL A 68 -0.08 40.72 -12.09
C VAL A 68 -0.39 40.53 -10.59
N ALA A 69 0.63 40.35 -9.77
CA ALA A 69 0.47 40.23 -8.32
C ALA A 69 -0.15 41.49 -7.70
N LYS A 70 0.28 42.69 -8.12
CA LYS A 70 -0.33 43.94 -7.68
C LYS A 70 -1.78 44.10 -8.08
N VAL A 71 -2.15 43.64 -9.29
CA VAL A 71 -3.55 43.64 -9.72
C VAL A 71 -4.40 42.73 -8.84
N ASN A 72 -3.94 41.53 -8.56
CA ASN A 72 -4.63 40.60 -7.67
C ASN A 72 -4.78 41.16 -6.26
N GLN A 73 -3.74 41.80 -5.73
CA GLN A 73 -3.81 42.48 -4.44
C GLN A 73 -4.81 43.64 -4.44
N ALA A 74 -4.87 44.44 -5.47
CA ALA A 74 -5.84 45.53 -5.60
C ALA A 74 -7.29 44.99 -5.66
N ILE A 75 -7.49 43.91 -6.38
CA ILE A 75 -8.81 43.24 -6.45
C ILE A 75 -9.23 42.75 -5.07
N ASP A 76 -8.33 42.12 -4.32
CA ASP A 76 -8.59 41.63 -2.97
C ASP A 76 -8.89 42.77 -1.99
N GLU A 77 -8.08 43.83 -2.00
CA GLU A 77 -8.32 45.03 -1.19
C GLU A 77 -9.67 45.68 -1.51
N PHE A 78 -10.00 45.79 -2.80
CA PHE A 78 -11.30 46.32 -3.21
C PHE A 78 -12.46 45.44 -2.72
N LYS A 79 -12.40 44.15 -2.91
CA LYS A 79 -13.41 43.22 -2.42
C LYS A 79 -13.57 43.25 -0.91
N ASN A 80 -12.47 43.41 -0.17
CA ASN A 80 -12.48 43.51 1.29
C ASN A 80 -12.96 44.87 1.78
N SER A 81 -13.04 45.89 0.95
CA SER A 81 -13.56 47.21 1.32
C SER A 81 -15.10 47.29 1.39
N LYS A 82 -15.78 46.27 0.95
CA LYS A 82 -17.25 46.19 0.91
C LYS A 82 -17.85 46.48 2.29
N TYR A 83 -18.89 47.33 2.34
CA TYR A 83 -19.55 47.63 3.59
C TYR A 83 -20.39 46.44 4.07
N TYR A 84 -20.09 45.99 5.25
CA TYR A 84 -20.87 45.05 5.99
C TYR A 84 -21.34 45.76 7.26
N ASN A 85 -22.42 46.53 7.16
CA ASN A 85 -22.99 47.13 8.36
C ASN A 85 -23.78 46.03 9.09
N LEU A 86 -23.06 45.18 9.80
CA LEU A 86 -23.63 44.09 10.54
C LEU A 86 -24.19 44.59 11.87
N SER A 87 -25.42 44.19 12.16
CA SER A 87 -25.96 44.34 13.51
C SER A 87 -25.13 43.52 14.50
N PRO A 88 -25.11 43.88 15.81
CA PRO A 88 -24.47 43.04 16.81
C PRO A 88 -24.98 41.61 16.82
N GLU A 89 -26.26 41.39 16.51
CA GLU A 89 -26.86 40.03 16.39
C GLU A 89 -26.32 39.28 15.19
N ALA A 90 -26.24 39.92 14.03
CA ALA A 90 -25.67 39.31 12.84
C ALA A 90 -24.19 38.92 13.04
N GLN A 91 -23.42 39.78 13.69
CA GLN A 91 -22.03 39.48 14.05
C GLN A 91 -21.94 38.30 15.01
N GLN A 92 -22.87 38.18 15.94
CA GLN A 92 -22.92 37.04 16.85
C GLN A 92 -23.20 35.73 16.12
N TYR A 93 -24.14 35.73 15.17
CA TYR A 93 -24.39 34.56 14.33
C TYR A 93 -23.14 34.13 13.55
N ILE A 94 -22.44 35.08 12.93
CA ILE A 94 -21.18 34.82 12.21
C ILE A 94 -20.17 34.16 13.15
N ASN A 95 -19.92 34.76 14.31
CA ASN A 95 -18.97 34.28 15.29
C ASN A 95 -19.28 32.85 15.74
N ASN A 96 -20.56 32.57 16.02
CA ASN A 96 -20.99 31.25 16.48
C ASN A 96 -20.94 30.21 15.38
N LEU A 97 -21.27 30.54 14.12
CA LEU A 97 -21.16 29.65 13.00
C LEU A 97 -19.68 29.28 12.71
N LEU A 98 -18.80 30.27 12.73
CA LEU A 98 -17.36 30.04 12.52
C LEU A 98 -16.74 29.25 13.67
N ALA A 99 -17.15 29.50 14.90
CA ALA A 99 -16.71 28.73 16.07
C ALA A 99 -17.15 27.27 15.98
N LYS A 100 -18.36 26.99 15.51
CA LYS A 100 -18.86 25.64 15.28
C LYS A 100 -18.10 24.97 14.13
N ALA A 101 -17.82 25.68 13.05
CA ALA A 101 -16.99 25.17 11.95
C ALA A 101 -15.58 24.79 12.44
N ASP A 102 -14.95 25.65 13.25
CA ASP A 102 -13.62 25.38 13.83
C ASP A 102 -13.65 24.16 14.75
N GLU A 103 -14.70 23.99 15.55
CA GLU A 103 -14.91 22.81 16.39
C GLU A 103 -14.96 21.52 15.55
N ILE A 104 -15.70 21.56 14.43
CA ILE A 104 -15.81 20.43 13.51
C ILE A 104 -14.46 20.15 12.83
N LEU A 105 -13.77 21.17 12.36
CA LEU A 105 -12.45 21.03 11.72
C LEU A 105 -11.38 20.53 12.70
N ALA A 106 -11.51 20.82 13.99
CA ALA A 106 -10.64 20.26 15.00
C ALA A 106 -10.77 18.74 15.08
N ILE A 107 -11.97 18.18 14.88
CA ILE A 107 -12.17 16.73 14.78
C ILE A 107 -11.49 16.19 13.52
N VAL A 108 -11.67 16.85 12.38
CA VAL A 108 -11.04 16.44 11.10
C VAL A 108 -9.51 16.40 11.20
N ASN A 109 -8.93 17.38 11.87
CA ASN A 109 -7.47 17.55 11.98
C ASN A 109 -6.84 16.72 13.10
N ASP A 110 -7.62 16.10 13.95
CA ASP A 110 -7.11 15.17 14.96
C ASP A 110 -6.90 13.79 14.35
N GLU A 111 -5.69 13.54 13.86
CA GLU A 111 -5.34 12.29 13.20
C GLU A 111 -5.55 11.05 14.08
N THR A 112 -5.60 11.19 15.40
CA THR A 112 -5.83 10.06 16.32
C THR A 112 -7.25 9.50 16.23
N LYS A 113 -8.20 10.30 15.72
CA LYS A 113 -9.60 9.91 15.61
C LYS A 113 -9.92 9.10 14.35
N TRP A 114 -9.00 9.05 13.40
CA TRP A 114 -9.22 8.47 12.06
C TRP A 114 -8.39 7.24 11.82
N GLY A 115 -9.00 6.22 11.25
CA GLY A 115 -8.31 4.97 10.93
C GLY A 115 -9.26 3.77 10.96
N ASN A 116 -8.69 2.60 11.18
CA ASN A 116 -9.42 1.34 11.16
C ASN A 116 -9.46 0.65 12.53
N HIS A 117 -8.89 1.28 13.57
CA HIS A 117 -8.91 0.73 14.92
C HIS A 117 -10.25 0.98 15.61
N GLN A 118 -10.56 0.14 16.59
CA GLN A 118 -11.75 0.30 17.42
C GLN A 118 -11.87 1.73 17.97
N GLY A 119 -13.03 2.34 17.81
CA GLY A 119 -13.30 3.70 18.26
C GLY A 119 -12.85 4.80 17.30
N GLN A 120 -12.06 4.47 16.28
CA GLN A 120 -11.71 5.43 15.22
C GLN A 120 -12.82 5.52 14.18
N TYR A 121 -12.89 6.66 13.50
CA TYR A 121 -13.82 6.87 12.39
C TYR A 121 -13.17 6.45 11.06
N PRO A 122 -13.92 5.87 10.11
CA PRO A 122 -13.43 5.63 8.76
C PRO A 122 -12.91 6.92 8.12
N VAL A 123 -11.71 6.87 7.53
CA VAL A 123 -11.03 8.04 6.95
C VAL A 123 -11.86 8.71 5.85
N GLU A 124 -12.62 7.93 5.08
CA GLU A 124 -13.53 8.44 4.04
C GLU A 124 -14.60 9.39 4.58
N ASN A 125 -14.91 9.31 5.85
CA ASN A 125 -15.90 10.17 6.49
C ASN A 125 -15.36 11.56 6.89
N LYS A 126 -14.05 11.83 6.72
CA LYS A 126 -13.49 13.18 6.86
C LYS A 126 -14.22 14.19 5.99
N SER A 127 -14.53 13.80 4.75
CA SER A 127 -15.21 14.69 3.79
C SER A 127 -16.60 15.12 4.25
N VAL A 128 -17.29 14.30 5.03
CA VAL A 128 -18.60 14.64 5.59
C VAL A 128 -18.49 15.82 6.56
N LEU A 129 -17.48 15.79 7.45
CA LEU A 129 -17.24 16.88 8.41
C LEU A 129 -16.66 18.12 7.74
N GLU A 130 -15.76 17.97 6.77
CA GLU A 130 -15.25 19.09 5.98
C GLU A 130 -16.37 19.82 5.25
N SER A 131 -17.30 19.08 4.66
CA SER A 131 -18.50 19.64 4.01
C SER A 131 -19.41 20.35 5.01
N ALA A 132 -19.62 19.78 6.19
CA ALA A 132 -20.43 20.39 7.24
C ALA A 132 -19.82 21.71 7.72
N ALA A 133 -18.51 21.75 7.96
CA ALA A 133 -17.81 22.99 8.32
C ALA A 133 -17.90 24.04 7.21
N LYS A 134 -17.73 23.64 5.96
CA LYS A 134 -17.83 24.53 4.81
C LYS A 134 -19.23 25.13 4.65
N ASP A 135 -20.28 24.37 4.93
CA ASP A 135 -21.65 24.87 4.88
C ASP A 135 -21.87 25.97 5.93
N LEU A 136 -21.33 25.81 7.13
CA LEU A 136 -21.38 26.82 8.19
C LEU A 136 -20.59 28.08 7.81
N GLU A 137 -19.39 27.92 7.28
CA GLU A 137 -18.54 29.00 6.79
C GLU A 137 -19.24 29.76 5.65
N SER A 138 -19.88 29.04 4.73
CA SER A 138 -20.64 29.64 3.63
C SER A 138 -21.82 30.45 4.11
N LEU A 139 -22.55 29.96 5.12
CA LEU A 139 -23.65 30.72 5.73
C LEU A 139 -23.11 31.97 6.40
N ALA A 140 -22.02 31.89 7.16
CA ALA A 140 -21.38 33.03 7.79
C ALA A 140 -20.96 34.07 6.74
N GLU A 141 -20.38 33.66 5.64
CA GLU A 141 -20.00 34.56 4.54
C GLU A 141 -21.22 35.22 3.88
N ARG A 142 -22.31 34.50 3.70
CA ARG A 142 -23.55 35.04 3.15
C ARG A 142 -24.20 36.09 4.07
N ILE A 143 -24.10 35.90 5.37
CA ILE A 143 -24.52 36.93 6.34
C ILE A 143 -23.60 38.15 6.22
N LYS A 144 -22.30 37.95 6.24
CA LYS A 144 -21.28 38.97 6.15
C LYS A 144 -21.38 39.79 4.86
N SER A 145 -21.62 39.12 3.73
CA SER A 145 -21.76 39.77 2.41
C SER A 145 -23.08 40.47 2.17
N GLY A 146 -24.03 40.36 3.12
CA GLY A 146 -25.36 40.88 2.94
C GLY A 146 -26.25 40.12 1.99
N SER A 147 -25.84 38.90 1.55
CA SER A 147 -26.65 38.02 0.69
C SER A 147 -27.87 37.47 1.44
N ILE A 148 -27.78 37.41 2.78
CA ILE A 148 -28.92 37.11 3.64
C ILE A 148 -29.19 38.36 4.49
N THR A 149 -30.31 39.00 4.27
CA THR A 149 -30.72 40.20 5.01
C THR A 149 -31.62 39.88 6.18
N ASP A 150 -32.32 38.77 6.16
CA ASP A 150 -33.30 38.35 7.17
C ASP A 150 -32.83 37.12 7.93
N MET A 151 -31.62 37.18 8.50
CA MET A 151 -31.09 36.10 9.33
C MET A 151 -31.93 35.98 10.60
N THR A 152 -32.49 34.80 10.81
CA THR A 152 -33.33 34.49 11.98
C THR A 152 -32.67 33.45 12.86
N GLN A 153 -33.11 33.38 14.11
CA GLN A 153 -32.71 32.34 15.05
C GLN A 153 -33.02 30.94 14.49
N GLU A 154 -34.13 30.79 13.78
CA GLU A 154 -34.54 29.52 13.16
C GLU A 154 -33.53 29.05 12.09
N ILE A 155 -33.11 29.94 11.21
CA ILE A 155 -32.08 29.62 10.18
C ILE A 155 -30.78 29.20 10.85
N TYR A 156 -30.36 29.91 11.91
CA TYR A 156 -29.18 29.55 12.67
C TYR A 156 -29.31 28.17 13.33
N ASP A 157 -30.43 27.92 14.02
CA ASP A 157 -30.68 26.67 14.71
C ASP A 157 -30.71 25.47 13.73
N GLU A 158 -31.33 25.64 12.56
CA GLU A 158 -31.33 24.63 11.49
C GLU A 158 -29.94 24.33 10.97
N ALA A 159 -29.11 25.36 10.77
CA ALA A 159 -27.75 25.19 10.29
C ALA A 159 -26.89 24.44 11.33
N ILE A 160 -26.99 24.79 12.59
CA ILE A 160 -26.28 24.10 13.68
C ILE A 160 -26.79 22.65 13.82
N ALA A 161 -28.09 22.44 13.78
CA ALA A 161 -28.69 21.11 13.87
C ALA A 161 -28.25 20.21 12.72
N ALA A 162 -28.15 20.74 11.50
CA ALA A 162 -27.67 20.02 10.33
C ALA A 162 -26.19 19.62 10.50
N ALA A 163 -25.37 20.53 11.03
CA ALA A 163 -23.97 20.25 11.31
C ALA A 163 -23.80 19.19 12.42
N ASP A 164 -24.54 19.32 13.50
CA ASP A 164 -24.55 18.37 14.64
C ASP A 164 -24.97 16.98 14.19
N LYS A 165 -25.95 16.87 13.30
CA LYS A 165 -26.37 15.60 12.71
C LYS A 165 -25.25 14.94 11.93
N LYS A 166 -24.47 15.71 11.17
CA LYS A 166 -23.32 15.19 10.43
C LYS A 166 -22.20 14.70 11.36
N VAL A 167 -21.97 15.41 12.45
CA VAL A 167 -21.03 14.98 13.49
C VAL A 167 -21.50 13.66 14.11
N GLU A 168 -22.77 13.56 14.49
CA GLU A 168 -23.36 12.35 15.06
C GLU A 168 -23.25 11.16 14.07
N GLU A 169 -23.56 11.37 12.79
CA GLU A 169 -23.40 10.34 11.74
C GLU A 169 -21.97 9.80 11.68
N VAL A 170 -20.97 10.67 11.79
CA VAL A 170 -19.57 10.28 11.80
C VAL A 170 -19.19 9.58 13.10
N GLU A 171 -19.63 10.07 14.24
CA GLU A 171 -19.40 9.43 15.55
C GLU A 171 -20.00 8.02 15.60
N ASP A 172 -21.21 7.84 15.05
CA ASP A 172 -21.88 6.54 14.96
C ASP A 172 -21.18 5.58 13.99
N SER A 173 -20.34 6.09 13.09
CA SER A 173 -19.55 5.29 12.16
C SER A 173 -18.28 4.68 12.77
N ALA A 174 -17.97 5.01 14.03
CA ALA A 174 -16.78 4.49 14.70
C ALA A 174 -16.74 2.95 14.65
N TRP A 175 -15.56 2.42 14.38
CA TRP A 175 -15.38 0.96 14.35
C TRP A 175 -15.71 0.37 15.73
N PRO A 176 -16.64 -0.60 15.81
CA PRO A 176 -17.03 -1.20 17.09
C PRO A 176 -15.96 -2.11 17.68
N ASP A 177 -15.05 -2.59 16.85
CA ASP A 177 -13.96 -3.50 17.18
C ASP A 177 -12.80 -3.34 16.21
N ASN A 178 -11.73 -4.15 16.36
CA ASN A 178 -10.56 -4.15 15.50
C ASN A 178 -10.67 -5.11 14.30
N SER A 179 -11.86 -5.53 13.91
CA SER A 179 -12.06 -6.51 12.82
C SER A 179 -11.52 -6.05 11.46
N GLN A 180 -11.30 -4.75 11.28
CA GLN A 180 -10.73 -4.15 10.07
C GLN A 180 -9.19 -4.12 10.07
N ILE A 181 -8.56 -4.45 11.18
CA ILE A 181 -7.10 -4.43 11.29
C ILE A 181 -6.55 -5.78 10.85
N THR A 182 -5.54 -5.73 9.99
CA THR A 182 -4.78 -6.90 9.56
C THR A 182 -3.36 -6.82 10.11
N TRP A 183 -2.90 -7.93 10.69
CA TRP A 183 -1.56 -8.09 11.26
C TRP A 183 -0.79 -9.14 10.49
N ASN A 184 0.47 -8.87 10.18
CA ASN A 184 1.38 -9.82 9.59
C ASN A 184 2.50 -10.18 10.55
N LEU A 185 2.93 -11.43 10.52
CA LEU A 185 4.01 -11.91 11.37
C LEU A 185 5.37 -11.47 10.80
N PHE A 186 6.07 -10.63 11.54
CA PHE A 186 7.49 -10.33 11.33
C PHE A 186 8.35 -11.33 12.07
N VAL A 187 9.31 -11.95 11.37
CA VAL A 187 10.29 -12.85 11.97
C VAL A 187 11.67 -12.28 11.73
N ASP A 188 12.41 -12.04 12.82
CA ASP A 188 13.78 -11.54 12.75
C ASP A 188 14.78 -12.70 12.70
N GLY A 189 15.02 -13.21 11.51
CA GLY A 189 16.00 -14.26 11.27
C GLY A 189 17.42 -13.81 11.57
N ASN A 190 17.73 -12.55 11.38
CA ASN A 190 19.03 -11.97 11.70
C ASN A 190 19.32 -11.96 13.23
N ALA A 191 18.27 -11.96 14.03
CA ALA A 191 18.36 -12.05 15.48
C ALA A 191 18.18 -13.49 16.02
N GLY A 192 18.03 -14.49 15.15
CA GLY A 192 18.02 -15.89 15.54
C GLY A 192 16.68 -16.60 15.48
N SER A 193 15.59 -15.91 15.16
CA SER A 193 14.27 -16.54 15.08
C SER A 193 14.01 -17.17 13.72
N TYR A 194 13.18 -18.20 13.71
CA TYR A 194 12.75 -18.90 12.50
C TYR A 194 11.45 -19.68 12.76
N ILE A 195 10.93 -20.35 11.74
CA ILE A 195 9.73 -21.19 11.86
C ILE A 195 10.10 -22.65 11.60
N ASP A 196 9.65 -23.54 12.49
CA ASP A 196 9.74 -24.99 12.35
C ASP A 196 8.35 -25.54 12.01
N PHE A 197 8.18 -26.02 10.77
CA PHE A 197 6.93 -26.59 10.28
C PHE A 197 6.80 -28.09 10.62
N GLY A 198 7.81 -28.70 11.24
CA GLY A 198 7.85 -30.11 11.47
C GLY A 198 8.13 -30.92 10.20
N TYR A 199 8.08 -32.23 10.33
CA TYR A 199 8.19 -33.17 9.23
C TYR A 199 6.82 -33.65 8.77
N SER A 200 6.63 -33.66 7.47
CA SER A 200 5.57 -34.42 6.81
C SER A 200 6.12 -34.94 5.47
N GLU A 201 5.86 -36.21 5.18
CA GLU A 201 6.19 -36.80 3.88
C GLU A 201 5.58 -35.97 2.74
N ASP A 202 4.39 -35.45 2.95
CA ASP A 202 3.67 -34.62 1.96
C ASP A 202 4.38 -33.29 1.62
N TYR A 203 5.30 -32.81 2.45
CA TYR A 203 6.09 -31.61 2.14
C TYR A 203 7.23 -31.87 1.14
N VAL A 204 7.62 -33.12 1.01
CA VAL A 204 8.79 -33.52 0.24
C VAL A 204 8.47 -34.51 -0.87
N LYS A 205 7.27 -35.08 -0.87
CA LYS A 205 6.85 -36.13 -1.81
C LYS A 205 6.25 -35.51 -3.07
N PHE A 206 7.11 -35.12 -3.98
CA PHE A 206 6.70 -34.68 -5.30
C PHE A 206 7.62 -35.24 -6.39
N GLY A 207 7.06 -35.47 -7.57
CA GLY A 207 7.78 -36.05 -8.67
C GLY A 207 8.21 -37.51 -8.51
N GLU A 208 7.67 -38.21 -7.51
CA GLU A 208 8.03 -39.61 -7.24
C GLU A 208 7.22 -40.62 -8.03
N ASP A 209 5.95 -40.37 -8.21
CA ASP A 209 5.04 -41.23 -8.94
C ASP A 209 4.69 -40.65 -10.31
N ASP A 210 4.24 -41.52 -11.21
CA ASP A 210 3.71 -41.07 -12.48
C ASP A 210 2.53 -40.10 -12.25
N ASN A 211 2.61 -38.91 -12.85
CA ASN A 211 1.64 -37.83 -12.77
C ASN A 211 1.64 -37.02 -11.45
N GLN A 212 2.61 -37.19 -10.59
CA GLN A 212 2.73 -36.28 -9.46
C GLN A 212 3.20 -34.91 -9.91
N ALA A 213 2.47 -33.92 -9.49
CA ALA A 213 2.79 -32.51 -9.66
C ALA A 213 2.83 -31.85 -8.28
N PHE A 214 3.49 -30.73 -8.19
CA PHE A 214 3.68 -30.01 -6.94
C PHE A 214 3.66 -28.51 -7.19
N THR A 215 3.04 -27.78 -6.30
CA THR A 215 3.07 -26.32 -6.35
C THR A 215 3.30 -25.76 -4.96
N ILE A 216 4.19 -24.79 -4.87
CA ILE A 216 4.37 -23.97 -3.66
C ILE A 216 4.02 -22.55 -4.03
N GLU A 217 3.20 -21.89 -3.21
CA GLU A 217 2.87 -20.48 -3.34
C GLU A 217 3.08 -19.78 -2.01
N LEU A 218 3.62 -18.58 -2.03
CA LEU A 218 3.74 -17.73 -0.85
C LEU A 218 3.87 -16.26 -1.24
N TRP A 219 3.59 -15.40 -0.27
CA TRP A 219 3.99 -14.00 -0.31
C TRP A 219 5.18 -13.77 0.60
N VAL A 220 6.15 -13.03 0.14
CA VAL A 220 7.35 -12.69 0.90
C VAL A 220 7.63 -11.18 0.80
N ASN A 221 8.07 -10.61 1.91
CA ASN A 221 8.59 -9.25 1.97
C ASN A 221 9.87 -9.28 2.80
N ILE A 222 11.01 -9.09 2.16
CA ILE A 222 12.32 -9.10 2.80
C ILE A 222 12.59 -7.70 3.35
N LYS A 223 12.68 -7.56 4.66
CA LYS A 223 13.05 -6.28 5.28
C LYS A 223 14.56 -6.11 5.35
N GLU A 224 15.27 -7.15 5.77
CA GLU A 224 16.73 -7.18 5.80
C GLU A 224 17.25 -8.52 5.28
N TYR A 225 18.17 -8.46 4.34
CA TYR A 225 18.88 -9.63 3.86
C TYR A 225 19.72 -10.28 4.96
N CYS A 226 20.22 -11.48 4.71
CA CYS A 226 21.06 -12.21 5.65
C CYS A 226 22.27 -11.36 6.09
N ASN A 227 22.46 -11.23 7.39
CA ASN A 227 23.58 -10.47 7.98
C ASN A 227 24.85 -11.32 8.19
N LYS A 228 24.82 -12.59 7.81
CA LYS A 228 26.01 -13.44 7.90
C LYS A 228 27.04 -13.00 6.85
N GLN A 229 28.27 -12.77 7.30
CA GLN A 229 29.33 -12.37 6.40
C GLN A 229 29.54 -13.38 5.28
N GLY A 230 29.52 -12.90 4.02
CA GLY A 230 29.73 -13.74 2.84
C GLY A 230 28.48 -14.50 2.37
N GLU A 231 27.35 -14.35 3.02
CA GLU A 231 26.08 -14.98 2.63
C GLU A 231 25.14 -13.97 1.98
N ASP A 232 24.79 -14.22 0.74
CA ASP A 232 23.87 -13.37 -0.05
C ASP A 232 22.51 -14.01 -0.27
N ASN A 233 22.31 -15.23 0.22
CA ASN A 233 21.06 -15.96 0.03
C ASN A 233 20.13 -15.79 1.22
N CYS A 234 18.83 -15.77 0.93
CA CYS A 234 17.76 -15.75 1.92
C CYS A 234 16.77 -16.86 1.58
N THR A 235 16.65 -17.85 2.43
CA THR A 235 15.75 -18.98 2.19
C THR A 235 14.41 -18.74 2.88
N PHE A 236 13.33 -18.81 2.11
CA PHE A 236 11.96 -18.63 2.60
C PHE A 236 11.45 -19.89 3.26
N LEU A 237 11.53 -21.01 2.54
CA LEU A 237 11.14 -22.34 2.98
C LEU A 237 12.18 -23.34 2.52
N SER A 238 12.46 -24.37 3.32
CA SER A 238 13.39 -25.42 2.97
C SER A 238 13.04 -26.76 3.59
N THR A 239 13.09 -27.80 2.76
CA THR A 239 13.14 -29.21 3.18
C THR A 239 14.50 -29.81 2.84
N MET A 240 15.47 -28.99 2.52
CA MET A 240 16.78 -29.42 2.00
C MET A 240 17.60 -30.10 3.07
N THR A 241 18.25 -31.20 2.70
CA THR A 241 19.30 -31.86 3.48
C THR A 241 20.56 -31.98 2.63
N ASN A 242 21.73 -31.97 3.25
CA ASN A 242 23.01 -32.08 2.57
C ASN A 242 23.84 -33.30 3.02
N ASP A 243 23.28 -34.22 3.81
CA ASP A 243 23.99 -35.39 4.27
C ASP A 243 23.13 -36.67 4.07
N PRO A 244 23.66 -37.73 3.41
CA PRO A 244 24.97 -37.75 2.75
C PRO A 244 25.01 -36.96 1.42
N TYR A 245 23.87 -36.59 0.86
CA TYR A 245 23.74 -35.88 -0.39
C TYR A 245 22.74 -34.73 -0.31
N TRP A 246 22.85 -33.75 -1.18
CA TRP A 246 21.83 -32.77 -1.37
C TRP A 246 20.54 -33.41 -1.88
N SER A 247 19.45 -33.21 -1.12
CA SER A 247 18.13 -33.72 -1.45
C SER A 247 17.07 -32.79 -0.87
N GLY A 248 15.96 -32.65 -1.56
CA GLY A 248 14.86 -31.80 -1.14
C GLY A 248 14.77 -30.52 -1.97
N TRP A 249 14.08 -29.56 -1.45
CA TRP A 249 13.89 -28.27 -2.12
C TRP A 249 14.04 -27.09 -1.14
N ARG A 250 14.37 -25.95 -1.68
CA ARG A 250 14.34 -24.67 -0.97
C ARG A 250 13.90 -23.55 -1.90
N ALA A 251 12.95 -22.76 -1.45
CA ALA A 251 12.52 -21.53 -2.11
C ALA A 251 13.27 -20.35 -1.48
N GLN A 252 13.93 -19.54 -2.28
CA GLN A 252 14.88 -18.55 -1.78
C GLN A 252 15.00 -17.32 -2.69
N ASP A 253 15.54 -16.25 -2.12
CA ASP A 253 16.20 -15.19 -2.85
C ASP A 253 17.70 -15.47 -2.86
N ARG A 254 18.28 -15.68 -4.03
CA ARG A 254 19.71 -15.84 -4.22
C ARG A 254 20.34 -14.53 -4.65
N THR A 255 21.47 -14.20 -4.07
CA THR A 255 22.25 -13.02 -4.47
C THR A 255 21.47 -11.70 -4.47
N LYS A 256 20.57 -11.53 -3.51
CA LYS A 256 19.80 -10.29 -3.30
C LYS A 256 19.02 -9.82 -4.53
N GLY A 257 18.18 -10.67 -5.06
CA GLY A 257 17.32 -10.30 -6.18
C GLY A 257 16.99 -11.40 -7.18
N LEU A 258 17.53 -12.61 -7.02
CA LEU A 258 17.17 -13.78 -7.82
C LEU A 258 16.19 -14.65 -7.03
N LEU A 259 14.91 -14.55 -7.34
CA LEU A 259 13.92 -15.47 -6.78
C LEU A 259 13.96 -16.80 -7.51
N ARG A 260 14.16 -17.89 -6.77
CA ARG A 260 14.22 -19.23 -7.33
C ARG A 260 13.76 -20.29 -6.33
N THR A 261 13.49 -21.49 -6.85
CA THR A 261 13.44 -22.71 -6.05
C THR A 261 14.54 -23.64 -6.54
N MET A 262 15.37 -24.09 -5.63
CA MET A 262 16.33 -25.14 -5.89
C MET A 262 15.70 -26.48 -5.52
N VAL A 263 15.69 -27.40 -6.44
CA VAL A 263 15.34 -28.81 -6.20
C VAL A 263 16.60 -29.61 -6.49
N ALA A 264 17.06 -30.38 -5.53
CA ALA A 264 18.32 -31.07 -5.64
C ALA A 264 18.21 -32.55 -5.31
N HIS A 265 18.95 -33.34 -6.05
CA HIS A 265 19.26 -34.74 -5.78
C HIS A 265 20.67 -35.06 -6.25
N TRP A 266 21.47 -35.58 -5.35
CA TRP A 266 22.80 -36.09 -5.67
C TRP A 266 22.82 -37.59 -5.43
N GLN A 267 23.36 -38.33 -6.35
CA GLN A 267 23.29 -39.79 -6.32
C GLN A 267 24.40 -40.45 -5.51
N ASP A 268 25.49 -39.72 -5.26
CA ASP A 268 26.65 -40.28 -4.56
C ASP A 268 27.35 -39.23 -3.69
N ASN A 269 28.21 -39.73 -2.77
CA ASN A 269 28.97 -38.91 -1.84
C ASN A 269 30.05 -38.05 -2.50
N ASN A 270 30.40 -38.35 -3.76
CA ASN A 270 31.46 -37.64 -4.47
C ASN A 270 30.87 -36.49 -5.31
N HIS A 271 29.57 -36.34 -5.30
CA HIS A 271 28.87 -35.34 -6.10
C HIS A 271 29.18 -35.47 -7.60
N THR A 272 29.40 -36.70 -8.07
CA THR A 272 29.79 -36.98 -9.48
C THR A 272 28.62 -36.86 -10.44
N ASN A 273 27.38 -37.01 -9.95
CA ASN A 273 26.15 -36.85 -10.71
C ASN A 273 25.18 -35.90 -9.99
N PRO A 274 25.54 -34.63 -9.77
CA PRO A 274 24.62 -33.69 -9.17
C PRO A 274 23.47 -33.41 -10.14
N GLN A 275 22.27 -33.46 -9.62
CA GLN A 275 21.09 -33.01 -10.35
C GLN A 275 20.42 -31.90 -9.51
N GLU A 276 20.56 -30.72 -10.04
CA GLU A 276 19.97 -29.52 -9.43
C GLU A 276 19.16 -28.81 -10.49
N TRP A 277 17.92 -28.47 -10.12
CA TRP A 277 17.02 -27.69 -10.94
C TRP A 277 16.68 -26.41 -10.22
N GLU A 278 16.97 -25.30 -10.87
CA GLU A 278 16.93 -23.99 -10.24
C GLU A 278 16.16 -22.96 -11.08
N PRO A 279 14.86 -23.19 -11.32
CA PRO A 279 14.09 -22.20 -12.04
C PRO A 279 13.98 -20.92 -11.23
N GLY A 280 14.43 -19.81 -11.81
CA GLY A 280 14.45 -18.53 -11.13
C GLY A 280 14.55 -17.35 -12.07
N TRP A 281 14.42 -16.16 -11.52
CA TRP A 281 14.48 -14.92 -12.27
C TRP A 281 15.02 -13.78 -11.42
N LYS A 282 15.90 -12.99 -12.03
CA LYS A 282 16.48 -11.79 -11.43
C LYS A 282 16.07 -10.57 -12.25
N LYS A 283 15.49 -9.57 -11.56
CA LYS A 283 15.15 -8.29 -12.19
C LYS A 283 16.30 -7.29 -12.07
N SER A 284 16.76 -7.06 -10.86
CA SER A 284 17.84 -6.15 -10.51
C SER A 284 18.37 -6.50 -9.12
N ASP A 285 19.48 -5.91 -8.71
CA ASP A 285 19.95 -6.09 -7.34
C ASP A 285 18.98 -5.42 -6.34
N ASN A 286 18.78 -6.08 -5.23
CA ASN A 286 17.96 -5.62 -4.10
C ASN A 286 16.47 -5.30 -4.42
N TRP A 287 15.95 -5.69 -5.59
CA TRP A 287 14.56 -5.37 -5.95
C TRP A 287 13.53 -6.05 -5.05
N THR A 288 13.89 -7.13 -4.37
CA THR A 288 13.04 -7.90 -3.48
C THR A 288 12.90 -7.29 -2.08
N LYS A 289 13.71 -6.28 -1.77
CA LYS A 289 13.71 -5.65 -0.44
C LYS A 289 12.54 -4.68 -0.28
N ASP A 290 11.92 -4.70 0.90
CA ASP A 290 10.79 -3.83 1.27
C ASP A 290 9.63 -3.87 0.26
N ARG A 291 9.36 -5.07 -0.26
CA ARG A 291 8.36 -5.27 -1.30
C ARG A 291 7.63 -6.59 -1.09
N TRP A 292 6.31 -6.54 -1.09
CA TRP A 292 5.52 -7.76 -1.17
C TRP A 292 5.64 -8.38 -2.57
N THR A 293 6.08 -9.62 -2.61
CA THR A 293 6.22 -10.40 -3.84
C THR A 293 5.48 -11.71 -3.69
N HIS A 294 4.60 -12.00 -4.63
CA HIS A 294 4.01 -13.32 -4.75
C HIS A 294 4.97 -14.21 -5.52
N TYR A 295 5.34 -15.33 -4.92
CA TYR A 295 6.24 -16.32 -5.52
C TYR A 295 5.54 -17.65 -5.58
N ALA A 296 5.63 -18.33 -6.74
CA ALA A 296 5.18 -19.69 -6.91
C ALA A 296 6.24 -20.53 -7.64
N PHE A 297 6.40 -21.74 -7.18
CA PHE A 297 7.18 -22.79 -7.84
C PHE A 297 6.23 -23.91 -8.27
N LEU A 298 6.34 -24.29 -9.53
CA LEU A 298 5.53 -25.35 -10.12
C LEU A 298 6.42 -26.47 -10.63
N PHE A 299 6.16 -27.66 -10.12
CA PHE A 299 6.77 -28.89 -10.58
C PHE A 299 5.71 -29.71 -11.29
N ARG A 300 5.93 -30.00 -12.57
CA ARG A 300 4.92 -30.58 -13.42
C ARG A 300 5.41 -31.82 -14.11
N ASP A 301 4.62 -32.89 -14.01
CA ASP A 301 4.98 -34.18 -14.50
C ASP A 301 4.93 -34.31 -16.03
N LYS A 302 3.84 -33.99 -16.68
CA LYS A 302 3.68 -34.13 -18.13
C LYS A 302 2.94 -32.95 -18.75
N GLY A 303 3.36 -32.60 -19.98
CA GLY A 303 2.52 -31.81 -20.86
C GLY A 303 2.14 -30.41 -20.40
N LEU A 304 3.09 -29.52 -20.15
CA LEU A 304 2.79 -28.09 -20.08
C LEU A 304 2.21 -27.63 -21.42
N PRO A 305 1.04 -26.98 -21.46
CA PRO A 305 0.54 -26.36 -22.69
C PRO A 305 1.60 -25.42 -23.29
N GLY A 306 1.93 -25.62 -24.57
CA GLY A 306 2.94 -24.80 -25.27
C GLY A 306 4.37 -25.27 -25.11
N PHE A 307 4.63 -26.42 -24.46
CA PHE A 307 5.96 -27.07 -24.40
C PHE A 307 5.91 -28.47 -24.99
N ASP A 308 6.87 -28.78 -25.83
CA ASP A 308 6.76 -29.71 -26.93
C ASP A 308 6.84 -31.21 -26.65
N THR A 309 7.00 -31.64 -25.40
CA THR A 309 7.14 -33.08 -25.16
C THR A 309 6.23 -33.56 -24.02
N PRO A 310 5.33 -34.49 -24.33
CA PRO A 310 4.42 -35.05 -23.33
C PRO A 310 5.11 -35.88 -22.23
N THR A 311 6.41 -36.19 -22.40
CA THR A 311 7.18 -37.09 -21.53
C THR A 311 8.11 -36.41 -20.55
N ASP A 312 8.38 -35.10 -20.72
CA ASP A 312 9.32 -34.39 -19.85
C ASP A 312 8.65 -33.79 -18.60
N VAL A 313 9.22 -34.11 -17.47
CA VAL A 313 8.94 -33.39 -16.23
C VAL A 313 9.54 -31.99 -16.30
N LYS A 314 8.80 -30.99 -15.89
CA LYS A 314 9.23 -29.58 -15.97
C LYS A 314 8.99 -28.85 -14.66
N CYS A 315 9.88 -27.92 -14.36
CA CYS A 315 9.68 -27.00 -13.26
C CYS A 315 9.94 -25.55 -13.69
N TYR A 316 9.23 -24.64 -13.10
CA TYR A 316 9.36 -23.21 -13.38
C TYR A 316 8.83 -22.36 -12.22
N SER A 317 9.19 -21.08 -12.24
CA SER A 317 8.76 -20.10 -11.25
C SER A 317 7.77 -19.10 -11.84
N MET A 318 6.86 -18.64 -11.00
CA MET A 318 5.99 -17.50 -11.28
C MET A 318 6.22 -16.42 -10.22
N ILE A 319 6.29 -15.19 -10.67
CA ILE A 319 6.48 -14.02 -9.81
C ILE A 319 5.38 -13.02 -10.12
N ASP A 320 4.66 -12.60 -9.07
CA ASP A 320 3.52 -11.70 -9.20
C ASP A 320 2.51 -12.18 -10.27
N GLY A 321 2.20 -13.47 -10.22
CA GLY A 321 1.21 -14.09 -11.09
C GLY A 321 1.66 -14.36 -12.52
N THR A 322 2.90 -14.06 -12.87
CA THR A 322 3.44 -14.24 -14.22
C THR A 322 4.64 -15.17 -14.22
N ARG A 323 4.67 -16.09 -15.17
CA ARG A 323 5.84 -16.97 -15.36
C ARG A 323 7.07 -16.12 -15.68
N GLN A 324 8.15 -16.36 -14.95
CA GLN A 324 9.42 -15.68 -15.11
C GLN A 324 10.56 -16.69 -15.22
N GLY A 325 11.57 -16.33 -16.01
CA GLY A 325 12.73 -17.17 -16.21
C GLY A 325 12.48 -18.38 -17.11
N GLU A 326 13.37 -19.35 -17.03
CA GLU A 326 13.35 -20.54 -17.87
C GLU A 326 12.47 -21.63 -17.28
N VAL A 327 11.84 -22.41 -18.16
CA VAL A 327 11.26 -23.71 -17.80
C VAL A 327 12.39 -24.74 -17.89
N ILE A 328 12.64 -25.39 -16.78
CA ILE A 328 13.70 -26.40 -16.68
C ILE A 328 13.10 -27.78 -16.87
N ARG A 329 13.73 -28.57 -17.73
CA ARG A 329 13.36 -29.98 -17.95
C ARG A 329 14.08 -30.88 -16.96
N VAL A 330 13.31 -31.76 -16.34
CA VAL A 330 13.79 -32.77 -15.40
C VAL A 330 13.59 -34.13 -16.04
N GLY A 331 14.63 -34.88 -16.25
CA GLY A 331 14.54 -36.21 -16.85
C GLY A 331 13.74 -37.18 -15.96
N GLU A 332 12.97 -38.09 -16.58
CA GLU A 332 12.14 -39.08 -15.86
C GLU A 332 12.89 -39.94 -14.86
N SER A 333 14.13 -40.31 -15.20
CA SER A 333 14.97 -41.17 -14.36
C SER A 333 15.31 -40.59 -12.97
N TRP A 334 15.07 -39.29 -12.78
CA TRP A 334 15.40 -38.60 -11.55
C TRP A 334 14.24 -38.49 -10.56
N ARG A 335 13.05 -38.79 -10.97
CA ARG A 335 11.83 -38.65 -10.16
C ARG A 335 11.87 -39.50 -8.90
N THR A 336 12.40 -40.70 -8.98
CA THR A 336 12.52 -41.63 -7.85
C THR A 336 13.50 -41.19 -6.78
N TYR A 337 14.36 -40.21 -7.08
CA TYR A 337 15.44 -39.82 -6.19
C TYR A 337 15.26 -38.43 -5.57
N ILE A 338 14.41 -37.59 -6.16
CA ILE A 338 14.07 -36.32 -5.57
C ILE A 338 13.51 -36.55 -4.16
N ASN A 339 14.04 -35.80 -3.21
CA ASN A 339 13.60 -35.86 -1.80
C ASN A 339 13.86 -37.19 -1.07
N LYS A 340 14.46 -38.19 -1.69
CA LYS A 340 14.69 -39.49 -1.06
C LYS A 340 15.39 -39.39 0.30
N GLN A 341 16.42 -38.55 0.40
CA GLN A 341 17.17 -38.38 1.64
C GLN A 341 16.37 -37.53 2.65
N SER A 342 15.61 -36.56 2.19
CA SER A 342 14.73 -35.76 3.05
C SER A 342 13.65 -36.62 3.69
N ILE A 343 13.10 -37.61 2.96
CA ILE A 343 12.14 -38.59 3.48
C ILE A 343 12.81 -39.55 4.45
N ALA A 344 13.95 -40.16 4.04
CA ALA A 344 14.65 -41.16 4.86
C ALA A 344 15.14 -40.57 6.19
N ASN A 345 15.57 -39.35 6.23
CA ASN A 345 16.06 -38.65 7.42
C ASN A 345 14.99 -37.82 8.11
N GLN A 346 13.75 -37.85 7.65
CA GLN A 346 12.62 -37.08 8.21
C GLN A 346 12.96 -35.61 8.42
N ILE A 347 13.50 -34.95 7.40
CA ILE A 347 13.94 -33.57 7.49
C ILE A 347 12.72 -32.65 7.63
N LYS A 348 12.75 -31.86 8.68
CA LYS A 348 11.72 -30.86 8.96
C LYS A 348 11.77 -29.74 7.93
N MET A 349 10.61 -29.26 7.52
CA MET A 349 10.51 -28.02 6.76
C MET A 349 10.74 -26.83 7.71
N THR A 350 11.58 -25.89 7.30
CA THR A 350 11.85 -24.65 8.03
C THR A 350 11.53 -23.43 7.19
N GLY A 351 11.19 -22.35 7.87
CA GLY A 351 10.95 -21.05 7.26
C GLY A 351 11.87 -19.98 7.83
N PHE A 352 12.15 -18.95 7.03
CA PHE A 352 13.08 -17.85 7.33
C PHE A 352 14.55 -18.26 7.44
N CYS A 353 14.87 -19.48 7.08
CA CYS A 353 16.23 -20.00 7.02
C CYS A 353 16.25 -21.35 6.31
N MET A 354 17.45 -21.83 6.00
CA MET A 354 17.76 -23.21 5.71
C MET A 354 18.47 -23.81 6.94
N MET A 355 18.21 -25.08 7.24
CA MET A 355 18.96 -25.82 8.26
C MET A 355 19.76 -26.94 7.61
N ASP A 356 21.02 -27.07 8.01
CA ASP A 356 21.82 -28.22 7.63
C ASP A 356 21.46 -29.46 8.49
N ASN A 357 22.08 -30.59 8.20
CA ASN A 357 21.82 -31.84 8.91
C ASN A 357 22.24 -31.82 10.39
N ASN A 358 23.17 -30.94 10.73
CA ASN A 358 23.59 -30.71 12.11
C ASN A 358 22.71 -29.69 12.83
N ARG A 359 21.60 -29.30 12.20
CA ARG A 359 20.64 -28.32 12.71
C ARG A 359 21.20 -26.92 12.86
N ASN A 360 22.25 -26.58 12.11
CA ASN A 360 22.77 -25.22 12.03
C ASN A 360 21.97 -24.41 11.01
N ARG A 361 21.57 -23.23 11.41
CA ARG A 361 20.88 -22.31 10.51
C ARG A 361 21.85 -21.67 9.50
N ASN A 362 21.36 -21.44 8.30
CA ASN A 362 22.02 -20.70 7.25
C ASN A 362 20.99 -19.96 6.40
N GLU A 363 21.43 -19.02 5.59
CA GLU A 363 20.57 -18.31 4.64
C GLU A 363 19.32 -17.69 5.28
N TRP A 364 19.46 -17.19 6.50
CA TRP A 364 18.36 -16.52 7.21
C TRP A 364 18.13 -15.10 6.71
N PHE A 365 16.98 -14.56 7.02
CA PHE A 365 16.64 -13.16 6.74
C PHE A 365 15.60 -12.66 7.74
N SER A 366 15.40 -11.34 7.76
CA SER A 366 14.36 -10.71 8.55
C SER A 366 13.28 -10.14 7.63
N GLY A 367 12.04 -10.43 7.93
CA GLY A 367 10.93 -9.98 7.10
C GLY A 367 9.63 -10.73 7.37
N TYR A 368 8.84 -10.87 6.33
CA TYR A 368 7.49 -11.41 6.39
C TYR A 368 7.29 -12.49 5.35
N ILE A 369 6.58 -13.54 5.71
CA ILE A 369 6.03 -14.53 4.79
C ILE A 369 4.57 -14.69 5.14
N LYS A 370 3.69 -14.73 4.16
CA LYS A 370 2.28 -14.99 4.38
C LYS A 370 1.68 -15.85 3.29
N LYS A 371 0.53 -16.44 3.57
CA LYS A 371 -0.25 -17.24 2.61
C LYS A 371 0.59 -18.33 1.95
N ILE A 372 1.27 -19.13 2.75
CA ILE A 372 1.98 -20.32 2.28
C ILE A 372 0.96 -21.36 1.88
N ARG A 373 1.04 -21.85 0.64
CA ARG A 373 0.18 -22.91 0.11
C ARG A 373 1.05 -23.98 -0.52
N ILE A 374 0.85 -25.22 -0.09
CA ILE A 374 1.54 -26.39 -0.65
C ILE A 374 0.48 -27.30 -1.27
N TRP A 375 0.67 -27.65 -2.54
CA TRP A 375 -0.27 -28.41 -3.33
C TRP A 375 0.38 -29.70 -3.84
N LYS A 376 -0.37 -30.81 -3.82
CA LYS A 376 0.03 -32.09 -4.47
C LYS A 376 -0.18 -32.06 -5.98
N THR A 377 -0.69 -31.01 -6.53
CA THR A 377 -0.98 -30.84 -7.95
C THR A 377 -0.20 -29.67 -8.51
N ASN A 378 -0.04 -29.62 -9.83
CA ASN A 378 0.34 -28.36 -10.45
C ASN A 378 -0.90 -27.48 -10.58
N ARG A 379 -0.81 -26.31 -10.01
CA ARG A 379 -1.76 -25.24 -10.30
C ARG A 379 -1.56 -24.76 -11.72
N THR A 380 -2.63 -24.33 -12.38
CA THR A 380 -2.49 -23.64 -13.67
C THR A 380 -1.91 -22.24 -13.48
N GLU A 381 -1.32 -21.67 -14.51
CA GLU A 381 -0.85 -20.29 -14.46
C GLU A 381 -1.99 -19.30 -14.13
N ASN A 382 -3.19 -19.57 -14.64
CA ASN A 382 -4.38 -18.76 -14.31
C ASN A 382 -4.78 -18.87 -12.83
N GLN A 383 -4.67 -20.05 -12.23
CA GLN A 383 -4.95 -20.24 -10.80
C GLN A 383 -3.91 -19.52 -9.93
N VAL A 384 -2.63 -19.58 -10.30
CA VAL A 384 -1.57 -18.85 -9.59
C VAL A 384 -1.75 -17.34 -9.75
N TYR A 385 -2.11 -16.87 -10.94
CA TYR A 385 -2.45 -15.46 -11.16
C TYR A 385 -3.65 -15.02 -10.31
N ALA A 386 -4.67 -15.85 -10.22
CA ALA A 386 -5.84 -15.57 -9.39
C ALA A 386 -5.46 -15.47 -7.89
N SER A 387 -4.58 -16.36 -7.41
CA SER A 387 -4.04 -16.28 -6.04
C SER A 387 -3.28 -14.97 -5.80
N TYR A 388 -2.45 -14.58 -6.76
CA TYR A 388 -1.77 -13.27 -6.72
C TYR A 388 -2.75 -12.12 -6.61
N MET A 389 -3.87 -12.18 -7.31
CA MET A 389 -4.93 -11.17 -7.28
C MET A 389 -5.85 -11.26 -6.05
N GLY A 390 -5.59 -12.19 -5.14
CA GLY A 390 -6.38 -12.37 -3.91
C GLY A 390 -7.56 -13.33 -4.01
N ASN A 391 -7.73 -14.01 -5.14
CA ASN A 391 -8.77 -15.02 -5.34
C ASN A 391 -8.16 -16.43 -5.26
N GLU A 392 -8.17 -17.00 -4.06
CA GLU A 392 -7.57 -18.31 -3.77
C GLU A 392 -8.58 -19.45 -3.95
N GLU A 393 -8.85 -19.82 -5.18
CA GLU A 393 -9.68 -20.98 -5.49
C GLU A 393 -9.04 -22.27 -4.96
N GLY A 394 -9.84 -23.10 -4.30
CA GLY A 394 -9.42 -24.42 -3.84
C GLY A 394 -8.66 -24.43 -2.51
N VAL A 395 -8.41 -23.30 -1.88
CA VAL A 395 -7.86 -23.22 -0.52
C VAL A 395 -8.98 -23.55 0.47
N SER A 396 -9.12 -24.84 0.75
CA SER A 396 -10.17 -25.38 1.62
C SER A 396 -9.65 -26.61 2.36
N ALA A 397 -10.08 -26.79 3.60
CA ALA A 397 -9.73 -27.96 4.40
C ALA A 397 -10.17 -29.29 3.74
N ASP A 398 -11.21 -29.23 2.91
CA ASP A 398 -11.78 -30.41 2.25
C ASP A 398 -11.09 -30.74 0.92
N ASN A 399 -10.21 -29.90 0.42
CA ASN A 399 -9.53 -30.15 -0.85
C ASN A 399 -8.39 -31.15 -0.67
N PRO A 400 -8.47 -32.37 -1.23
CA PRO A 400 -7.44 -33.39 -1.09
C PRO A 400 -6.15 -33.03 -1.80
N ASN A 401 -6.16 -32.10 -2.74
CA ASN A 401 -4.98 -31.63 -3.48
C ASN A 401 -4.19 -30.58 -2.73
N LEU A 402 -4.76 -29.96 -1.70
CA LEU A 402 -4.08 -29.05 -0.81
C LEU A 402 -3.37 -29.85 0.29
N VAL A 403 -2.05 -29.74 0.38
CA VAL A 403 -1.28 -30.35 1.48
C VAL A 403 -1.45 -29.54 2.74
N GLU A 404 -1.22 -28.23 2.66
CA GLU A 404 -1.40 -27.33 3.79
C GLU A 404 -1.48 -25.86 3.32
N ALA A 405 -2.07 -25.04 4.19
CA ALA A 405 -2.13 -23.60 4.05
C ALA A 405 -1.88 -22.91 5.39
N TRP A 406 -0.89 -22.04 5.46
CA TRP A 406 -0.63 -21.18 6.62
C TRP A 406 -0.72 -19.73 6.20
N ASP A 407 -1.42 -18.92 6.97
CA ASP A 407 -1.63 -17.52 6.59
C ASP A 407 -0.54 -16.58 7.11
N PHE A 408 -0.10 -16.71 8.34
CA PHE A 408 0.76 -15.75 9.04
C PHE A 408 0.26 -14.31 8.93
N GLU A 409 -1.03 -14.20 8.78
CA GLU A 409 -1.80 -12.98 8.69
C GLU A 409 -3.08 -13.20 9.49
N VAL A 410 -3.40 -12.28 10.38
CA VAL A 410 -4.61 -12.36 11.20
C VAL A 410 -5.35 -11.04 11.17
N LYS A 411 -6.66 -11.12 11.34
CA LYS A 411 -7.53 -9.95 11.47
C LYS A 411 -8.03 -9.83 12.90
N GLY A 412 -8.21 -8.60 13.35
CA GLY A 412 -8.75 -8.31 14.67
C GLY A 412 -7.75 -7.66 15.59
N ASP A 413 -7.79 -8.06 16.86
CA ASP A 413 -6.86 -7.57 17.87
C ASP A 413 -5.43 -8.06 17.60
N GLN A 414 -4.45 -7.24 17.94
CA GLN A 414 -3.05 -7.63 17.81
C GLN A 414 -2.76 -8.88 18.64
N PRO A 415 -2.30 -9.98 17.99
CA PRO A 415 -1.87 -11.14 18.76
C PRO A 415 -0.68 -10.81 19.65
N THR A 416 -0.69 -11.35 20.86
CA THR A 416 0.44 -11.16 21.78
C THR A 416 1.50 -12.23 21.53
N GLN A 417 2.77 -11.87 21.73
CA GLN A 417 3.88 -12.80 21.57
C GLN A 417 3.72 -14.06 22.44
N SER A 418 3.25 -13.89 23.67
CA SER A 418 3.02 -15.01 24.60
C SER A 418 1.85 -15.92 24.23
N GLY A 419 0.93 -15.45 23.38
CA GLY A 419 -0.28 -16.18 22.98
C GLY A 419 -0.16 -16.98 21.69
N THR A 420 0.90 -16.77 20.90
CA THR A 420 1.02 -17.34 19.54
C THR A 420 2.42 -17.87 19.26
N SER A 421 2.90 -18.85 20.06
CA SER A 421 4.15 -19.57 19.75
C SER A 421 3.95 -20.64 18.67
N THR A 422 2.72 -20.96 18.32
CA THR A 422 2.37 -21.93 17.27
C THR A 422 1.26 -21.39 16.39
N ILE A 423 1.30 -21.73 15.10
CA ILE A 423 0.25 -21.42 14.12
C ILE A 423 -0.16 -22.72 13.47
N THR A 424 -1.45 -23.03 13.55
CA THR A 424 -2.00 -24.22 12.92
C THR A 424 -2.49 -23.90 11.51
N GLY A 425 -2.05 -24.70 10.54
CA GLY A 425 -2.51 -24.60 9.17
C GLY A 425 -3.94 -25.08 9.00
N LEU A 426 -4.52 -24.80 7.85
CA LEU A 426 -5.90 -25.12 7.50
C LEU A 426 -6.18 -26.65 7.56
N LYS A 427 -5.18 -27.47 7.29
CA LYS A 427 -5.24 -28.94 7.31
C LYS A 427 -4.76 -29.55 8.64
N GLY A 428 -4.44 -28.73 9.63
CA GLY A 428 -4.11 -29.17 10.99
C GLY A 428 -2.61 -29.33 11.29
N HIS A 429 -1.70 -29.05 10.35
CA HIS A 429 -0.27 -29.05 10.62
C HIS A 429 0.13 -27.81 11.41
N THR A 430 1.00 -27.98 12.37
CA THR A 430 1.45 -26.90 13.26
C THR A 430 2.80 -26.36 12.84
N ALA A 431 2.89 -25.03 12.68
CA ALA A 431 4.13 -24.29 12.54
C ALA A 431 4.52 -23.72 13.90
N THR A 432 5.75 -23.92 14.34
CA THR A 432 6.27 -23.44 15.61
C THR A 432 7.23 -22.29 15.40
N LEU A 433 6.96 -21.18 16.09
CA LEU A 433 7.85 -20.01 16.14
C LEU A 433 8.99 -20.33 17.11
N VAL A 434 10.22 -20.28 16.63
CA VAL A 434 11.42 -20.56 17.39
C VAL A 434 12.20 -19.28 17.63
N GLY A 435 12.63 -19.06 18.88
CA GLY A 435 13.27 -17.83 19.31
C GLY A 435 12.29 -16.79 19.84
N ASP A 436 12.81 -15.63 20.21
CA ASP A 436 12.03 -14.57 20.87
C ASP A 436 11.91 -13.30 20.00
N ASN A 437 12.48 -13.31 18.81
CA ASN A 437 12.58 -12.13 17.94
C ASN A 437 11.58 -12.20 16.79
N TRP A 438 10.31 -12.21 17.13
CA TRP A 438 9.20 -12.14 16.20
C TRP A 438 8.08 -11.28 16.79
N GLN A 439 7.30 -10.65 15.96
CA GLN A 439 6.19 -9.81 16.39
C GLN A 439 5.15 -9.65 15.30
N TRP A 440 3.93 -9.33 15.72
CA TRP A 440 2.84 -9.01 14.81
C TRP A 440 2.86 -7.52 14.51
N ILE A 441 2.94 -7.18 13.23
CA ILE A 441 3.00 -5.81 12.73
C ILE A 441 1.72 -5.52 11.95
N GLU A 442 1.13 -4.36 12.19
CA GLU A 442 -0.02 -3.92 11.42
C GLU A 442 0.35 -3.78 9.93
N SER A 443 -0.48 -4.32 9.04
CA SER A 443 -0.18 -4.39 7.61
C SER A 443 0.11 -3.03 6.99
N THR A 444 -0.54 -1.98 7.48
CA THR A 444 -0.33 -0.60 7.00
C THR A 444 1.04 -0.02 7.37
N ASP A 445 1.73 -0.61 8.35
CA ASP A 445 3.07 -0.18 8.77
C ASP A 445 4.19 -0.93 8.02
N ILE A 446 3.82 -1.87 7.15
CA ILE A 446 4.78 -2.65 6.37
C ILE A 446 5.05 -1.92 5.05
N THR A 447 6.32 -1.64 4.78
CA THR A 447 6.74 -1.01 3.53
C THR A 447 6.50 -1.93 2.34
N ASP A 448 5.89 -1.41 1.29
CA ASP A 448 5.68 -2.11 0.03
C ASP A 448 6.04 -1.19 -1.16
N ASN A 449 7.22 -1.39 -1.71
CA ASN A 449 7.77 -0.59 -2.80
C ASN A 449 7.41 -1.18 -4.20
N LYS A 450 6.19 -1.61 -4.41
CA LYS A 450 5.70 -2.07 -5.71
C LYS A 450 5.67 -0.95 -6.75
#